data_942b7736cd6300035702442d2b859956
#
_entry.id   942b7736cd6300035702442d2b859956
#
_cell.length_a   1.000
_cell.length_b   1.000
_cell.length_c   1.000
_cell.angle_alpha   90.00
_cell.angle_beta   90.00
_cell.angle_gamma   90.00
#
_symmetry.space_group_name_H-M   'P 1'
#
loop_
_entity.id
_entity.type
_entity.pdbx_description
1 polymer ?
#
loop_
_entity_poly.entity_id
_entity_poly.type
_entity_poly.pdbx_seq_one_letter_code
_entity_poly.pdbx_strand_id
1 'polypeptide(L)'
;MNLGTLVSETRNPQTMDLDALPTSELVKRFNEQDTLVAEAVKATLPDVARAVDAAAAALKSGGRIIYMGAGTSGRLGVLDASECPPTFGVPHGLVVGLIAGGPGALLKAVEGAEDSQQAGEDDLVALNLQEQDLVVGLAASGRTPYVIGGLRYARQSGCTTVAVSCNPDSPIAREANIAILPVVGPEALTGSTRLKSGTAQKMVLNMISTGAMVKFGKVYQNLMVDMKATNVKLVDRACRMVVEATGIGREEAETLLKQTDFEVKPAILMALTGLDAAAAREKLAAHQGFLRAALEH
;
A
#
# COMPACT_ATOMS: atom_id res chain seq x y z
N MET A 1 19.26 17.69 19.06
CA MET A 1 18.80 17.38 17.69
C MET A 1 18.08 18.60 17.16
N ASN A 2 18.50 19.22 16.06
CA ASN A 2 17.84 20.45 15.56
C ASN A 2 16.71 20.05 14.59
N LEU A 3 15.48 19.92 15.11
CA LEU A 3 14.29 19.61 14.31
C LEU A 3 13.92 20.73 13.33
N GLY A 4 14.31 21.97 13.64
CA GLY A 4 13.97 23.15 12.82
C GLY A 4 14.65 23.19 11.44
N THR A 5 15.54 22.25 11.13
CA THR A 5 16.15 22.13 9.80
C THR A 5 15.38 21.17 8.88
N LEU A 6 14.41 20.44 9.40
CA LEU A 6 13.56 19.54 8.59
C LEU A 6 12.53 20.33 7.81
N VAL A 7 12.39 20.05 6.52
CA VAL A 7 11.39 20.70 5.67
C VAL A 7 9.98 20.58 6.24
N SER A 8 9.63 19.40 6.78
CA SER A 8 8.32 19.12 7.41
C SER A 8 8.05 19.93 8.67
N GLU A 9 9.10 20.45 9.34
CA GLU A 9 9.00 21.17 10.61
C GLU A 9 9.11 22.69 10.43
N THR A 10 9.46 23.17 9.24
CA THR A 10 9.53 24.62 8.98
C THR A 10 8.13 25.23 8.87
N ARG A 11 8.03 26.54 9.16
CA ARG A 11 6.77 27.28 9.00
C ARG A 11 6.46 27.49 7.53
N ASN A 12 5.21 27.29 7.16
CA ASN A 12 4.75 27.52 5.80
C ASN A 12 4.40 29.02 5.60
N PRO A 13 5.14 29.76 4.79
CA PRO A 13 4.88 31.19 4.58
C PRO A 13 3.52 31.50 3.94
N GLN A 14 2.91 30.51 3.25
CA GLN A 14 1.63 30.66 2.57
C GLN A 14 0.43 30.48 3.52
N THR A 15 0.67 30.06 4.77
CA THR A 15 -0.41 29.72 5.73
C THR A 15 -0.23 30.43 7.08
N MET A 16 0.46 31.57 7.10
CA MET A 16 0.75 32.31 8.33
C MET A 16 -0.46 32.97 8.97
N ASP A 17 -1.56 33.07 8.25
CA ASP A 17 -2.80 33.78 8.58
C ASP A 17 -3.98 32.83 8.85
N LEU A 18 -3.76 31.52 9.00
CA LEU A 18 -4.84 30.51 9.12
C LEU A 18 -5.86 30.84 10.22
N ASP A 19 -5.40 31.35 11.35
CA ASP A 19 -6.23 31.70 12.51
C ASP A 19 -7.14 32.91 12.30
N ALA A 20 -6.85 33.74 11.29
CA ALA A 20 -7.61 34.93 10.95
C ALA A 20 -8.56 34.75 9.75
N LEU A 21 -8.50 33.61 9.06
CA LEU A 21 -9.26 33.39 7.83
C LEU A 21 -10.72 33.02 8.10
N PRO A 22 -11.68 33.53 7.28
CA PRO A 22 -13.02 32.96 7.21
C PRO A 22 -12.96 31.50 6.77
N THR A 23 -13.94 30.66 7.20
CA THR A 23 -13.95 29.22 6.92
C THR A 23 -13.80 28.89 5.44
N SER A 24 -14.43 29.62 4.54
CA SER A 24 -14.29 29.41 3.09
C SER A 24 -12.86 29.58 2.59
N GLU A 25 -12.16 30.60 3.04
CA GLU A 25 -10.76 30.86 2.67
C GLU A 25 -9.82 29.88 3.37
N LEU A 26 -10.12 29.47 4.61
CA LEU A 26 -9.38 28.48 5.35
C LEU A 26 -9.34 27.12 4.61
N VAL A 27 -10.51 26.60 4.20
CA VAL A 27 -10.57 25.31 3.48
C VAL A 27 -9.95 25.41 2.09
N LYS A 28 -10.07 26.54 1.41
CA LYS A 28 -9.41 26.80 0.15
C LYS A 28 -7.89 26.76 0.32
N ARG A 29 -7.35 27.38 1.37
CA ARG A 29 -5.92 27.39 1.67
C ARG A 29 -5.39 25.96 1.91
N PHE A 30 -6.13 25.10 2.62
CA PHE A 30 -5.77 23.69 2.77
C PHE A 30 -5.76 22.98 1.40
N ASN A 31 -6.78 23.16 0.59
CA ASN A 31 -6.85 22.52 -0.73
C ASN A 31 -5.72 22.98 -1.66
N GLU A 32 -5.35 24.26 -1.63
CA GLU A 32 -4.20 24.79 -2.40
C GLU A 32 -2.89 24.09 -1.96
N GLN A 33 -2.71 23.84 -0.68
CA GLN A 33 -1.54 23.10 -0.18
C GLN A 33 -1.58 21.62 -0.60
N ASP A 34 -2.73 20.99 -0.57
CA ASP A 34 -2.89 19.58 -0.92
C ASP A 34 -2.64 19.31 -2.41
N THR A 35 -2.88 20.30 -3.31
CA THR A 35 -2.57 20.16 -4.75
C THR A 35 -1.09 19.91 -5.02
N LEU A 36 -0.18 20.29 -4.12
CA LEU A 36 1.26 20.11 -4.26
C LEU A 36 1.69 18.65 -4.05
N VAL A 37 0.87 17.84 -3.37
CA VAL A 37 1.24 16.49 -2.95
C VAL A 37 1.44 15.56 -4.15
N ALA A 38 0.54 15.60 -5.13
CA ALA A 38 0.63 14.73 -6.31
C ALA A 38 1.91 15.00 -7.12
N GLU A 39 2.32 16.27 -7.27
CA GLU A 39 3.56 16.61 -7.97
C GLU A 39 4.81 16.17 -7.17
N ALA A 40 4.79 16.29 -5.84
CA ALA A 40 5.88 15.80 -5.00
C ALA A 40 6.02 14.26 -5.12
N VAL A 41 4.91 13.53 -5.14
CA VAL A 41 4.92 12.07 -5.36
C VAL A 41 5.38 11.72 -6.77
N LYS A 42 4.95 12.47 -7.79
CA LYS A 42 5.36 12.27 -9.19
C LYS A 42 6.88 12.30 -9.35
N ALA A 43 7.57 13.16 -8.63
CA ALA A 43 9.03 13.23 -8.66
C ALA A 43 9.72 11.94 -8.18
N THR A 44 9.02 11.08 -7.43
CA THR A 44 9.54 9.84 -6.85
C THR A 44 9.12 8.57 -7.61
N LEU A 45 8.37 8.67 -8.69
CA LEU A 45 7.83 7.51 -9.42
C LEU A 45 8.88 6.47 -9.84
N PRO A 46 10.11 6.82 -10.25
CA PRO A 46 11.13 5.81 -10.53
C PRO A 46 11.45 4.91 -9.34
N ASP A 47 11.53 5.47 -8.13
CA ASP A 47 11.78 4.70 -6.91
C ASP A 47 10.54 3.94 -6.45
N VAL A 48 9.35 4.51 -6.62
CA VAL A 48 8.07 3.79 -6.42
C VAL A 48 8.00 2.57 -7.34
N ALA A 49 8.37 2.70 -8.61
CA ALA A 49 8.38 1.57 -9.54
C ALA A 49 9.34 0.46 -9.09
N ARG A 50 10.56 0.82 -8.61
CA ARG A 50 11.50 -0.14 -8.02
C ARG A 50 10.91 -0.85 -6.80
N ALA A 51 10.21 -0.13 -5.94
CA ALA A 51 9.54 -0.71 -4.77
C ALA A 51 8.40 -1.65 -5.15
N VAL A 52 7.61 -1.30 -6.18
CA VAL A 52 6.57 -2.19 -6.75
C VAL A 52 7.18 -3.48 -7.28
N ASP A 53 8.28 -3.40 -8.02
CA ASP A 53 8.97 -4.58 -8.56
C ASP A 53 9.51 -5.47 -7.45
N ALA A 54 10.13 -4.87 -6.42
CA ALA A 54 10.62 -5.58 -5.24
C ALA A 54 9.48 -6.25 -4.46
N ALA A 55 8.35 -5.55 -4.28
CA ALA A 55 7.16 -6.09 -3.61
C ALA A 55 6.57 -7.29 -4.38
N ALA A 56 6.46 -7.16 -5.71
CA ALA A 56 5.99 -8.25 -6.55
C ALA A 56 6.93 -9.46 -6.53
N ALA A 57 8.24 -9.23 -6.51
CA ALA A 57 9.25 -10.29 -6.39
C ALA A 57 9.15 -11.01 -5.03
N ALA A 58 9.00 -10.26 -3.92
CA ALA A 58 8.79 -10.82 -2.59
C ALA A 58 7.56 -11.74 -2.57
N LEU A 59 6.41 -11.27 -3.07
CA LEU A 59 5.18 -12.07 -3.12
C LEU A 59 5.34 -13.34 -3.97
N LYS A 60 6.02 -13.28 -5.11
CA LYS A 60 6.27 -14.44 -5.97
C LYS A 60 7.21 -15.46 -5.34
N SER A 61 8.09 -15.03 -4.46
CA SER A 61 9.02 -15.89 -3.70
C SER A 61 8.39 -16.45 -2.42
N GLY A 62 7.10 -16.24 -2.18
CA GLY A 62 6.39 -16.68 -0.97
C GLY A 62 6.61 -15.79 0.24
N GLY A 63 7.20 -14.60 0.07
CA GLY A 63 7.36 -13.58 1.10
C GLY A 63 6.12 -12.69 1.24
N ARG A 64 6.25 -11.68 2.08
CA ARG A 64 5.19 -10.74 2.49
C ARG A 64 5.64 -9.29 2.21
N ILE A 65 4.65 -8.38 2.17
CA ILE A 65 4.89 -6.94 2.27
C ILE A 65 4.62 -6.53 3.72
N ILE A 66 5.60 -5.93 4.39
CA ILE A 66 5.49 -5.53 5.79
C ILE A 66 5.71 -4.02 5.88
N TYR A 67 4.64 -3.29 6.22
CA TYR A 67 4.71 -1.87 6.53
C TYR A 67 5.01 -1.67 8.01
N MET A 68 5.88 -0.71 8.34
CA MET A 68 6.12 -0.34 9.72
C MET A 68 6.25 1.17 9.89
N GLY A 69 5.65 1.70 10.94
CA GLY A 69 5.66 3.13 11.21
C GLY A 69 5.11 3.47 12.59
N ALA A 70 5.19 4.76 12.95
CA ALA A 70 4.60 5.27 14.17
C ALA A 70 3.49 6.28 13.88
N GLY A 71 2.54 6.46 14.79
CA GLY A 71 1.48 7.45 14.69
C GLY A 71 0.70 7.34 13.38
N THR A 72 0.56 8.45 12.66
CA THR A 72 -0.16 8.49 11.37
C THR A 72 0.47 7.56 10.33
N SER A 73 1.80 7.51 10.24
CA SER A 73 2.50 6.65 9.28
C SER A 73 2.20 5.16 9.52
N GLY A 74 2.23 4.72 10.78
CA GLY A 74 1.87 3.35 11.15
C GLY A 74 0.39 3.04 10.84
N ARG A 75 -0.53 3.99 11.12
CA ARG A 75 -1.96 3.83 10.79
C ARG A 75 -2.19 3.67 9.30
N LEU A 76 -1.49 4.43 8.46
CA LEU A 76 -1.59 4.32 7.00
C LEU A 76 -1.08 2.97 6.50
N GLY A 77 0.01 2.45 7.06
CA GLY A 77 0.49 1.10 6.76
C GLY A 77 -0.52 0.01 7.12
N VAL A 78 -1.14 0.10 8.31
CA VAL A 78 -2.20 -0.83 8.72
C VAL A 78 -3.43 -0.70 7.84
N LEU A 79 -3.84 0.53 7.49
CA LEU A 79 -4.98 0.78 6.60
C LEU A 79 -4.76 0.08 5.24
N ASP A 80 -3.66 0.36 4.56
CA ASP A 80 -3.36 -0.22 3.24
C ASP A 80 -3.28 -1.75 3.30
N ALA A 81 -2.63 -2.31 4.34
CA ALA A 81 -2.55 -3.76 4.55
C ALA A 81 -3.93 -4.40 4.74
N SER A 82 -4.83 -3.74 5.48
CA SER A 82 -6.17 -4.26 5.78
C SER A 82 -7.10 -4.31 4.56
N GLU A 83 -6.85 -3.47 3.54
CA GLU A 83 -7.65 -3.41 2.31
C GLU A 83 -7.21 -4.44 1.25
N CYS A 84 -6.02 -5.04 1.37
CA CYS A 84 -5.54 -6.01 0.40
C CYS A 84 -6.35 -7.32 0.35
N PRO A 85 -6.75 -7.95 1.48
CA PRO A 85 -7.57 -9.17 1.45
C PRO A 85 -8.92 -9.00 0.76
N PRO A 86 -9.76 -8.00 1.08
CA PRO A 86 -11.05 -7.83 0.42
C PRO A 86 -10.94 -7.42 -1.05
N THR A 87 -9.88 -6.67 -1.42
CA THR A 87 -9.69 -6.17 -2.78
C THR A 87 -9.13 -7.23 -3.73
N PHE A 88 -8.12 -7.97 -3.29
CA PHE A 88 -7.34 -8.88 -4.13
C PHE A 88 -7.52 -10.36 -3.79
N GLY A 89 -8.38 -10.69 -2.82
CA GLY A 89 -8.63 -12.08 -2.42
C GLY A 89 -7.43 -12.78 -1.79
N VAL A 90 -6.41 -12.03 -1.38
CA VAL A 90 -5.19 -12.57 -0.76
C VAL A 90 -5.44 -12.95 0.71
N PRO A 91 -4.68 -13.90 1.27
CA PRO A 91 -4.83 -14.26 2.67
C PRO A 91 -4.44 -13.10 3.59
N HIS A 92 -5.06 -13.04 4.77
CA HIS A 92 -4.58 -12.19 5.85
C HIS A 92 -3.13 -12.54 6.18
N GLY A 93 -2.29 -11.53 6.40
CA GLY A 93 -0.88 -11.71 6.69
C GLY A 93 0.04 -11.72 5.47
N LEU A 94 -0.47 -11.67 4.23
CA LEU A 94 0.35 -11.46 3.04
C LEU A 94 0.87 -10.02 2.94
N VAL A 95 0.04 -9.07 3.34
CA VAL A 95 0.42 -7.67 3.57
C VAL A 95 0.15 -7.35 5.03
N VAL A 96 1.15 -6.89 5.75
CA VAL A 96 1.11 -6.67 7.21
C VAL A 96 1.42 -5.22 7.51
N GLY A 97 0.68 -4.63 8.44
CA GLY A 97 0.96 -3.30 8.98
C GLY A 97 1.37 -3.38 10.45
N LEU A 98 2.56 -2.89 10.78
CA LEU A 98 3.06 -2.74 12.13
C LEU A 98 3.01 -1.27 12.54
N ILE A 99 2.57 -1.01 13.76
CA ILE A 99 2.53 0.34 14.35
C ILE A 99 3.25 0.33 15.69
N ALA A 100 4.16 1.27 15.91
CA ALA A 100 4.85 1.44 17.18
C ALA A 100 3.85 1.54 18.34
N GLY A 101 4.04 0.74 19.39
CA GLY A 101 3.11 0.59 20.50
C GLY A 101 2.00 -0.43 20.30
N GLY A 102 2.04 -1.19 19.16
CA GLY A 102 1.12 -2.29 18.88
C GLY A 102 -0.29 -1.86 18.50
N PRO A 103 -1.24 -2.82 18.38
CA PRO A 103 -2.59 -2.56 17.85
C PRO A 103 -3.37 -1.48 18.59
N GLY A 104 -3.15 -1.30 19.91
CA GLY A 104 -3.78 -0.24 20.69
C GLY A 104 -3.45 1.17 20.21
N ALA A 105 -2.28 1.37 19.60
CA ALA A 105 -1.82 2.64 19.06
C ALA A 105 -2.60 3.12 17.82
N LEU A 106 -3.42 2.26 17.22
CA LEU A 106 -4.34 2.64 16.13
C LEU A 106 -5.38 3.65 16.60
N LEU A 107 -5.91 3.45 17.81
CA LEU A 107 -6.97 4.27 18.37
C LEU A 107 -6.44 5.37 19.32
N LYS A 108 -5.43 5.05 20.12
CA LYS A 108 -4.88 5.95 21.13
C LYS A 108 -3.35 5.94 21.03
N ALA A 109 -2.76 7.12 20.87
CA ALA A 109 -1.29 7.25 20.80
C ALA A 109 -0.65 6.65 22.07
N VAL A 110 0.42 5.87 21.86
CA VAL A 110 1.27 5.34 22.93
C VAL A 110 2.53 6.21 22.96
N GLU A 111 2.65 7.05 23.97
CA GLU A 111 3.77 7.97 24.10
C GLU A 111 5.10 7.21 24.24
N GLY A 112 6.13 7.71 23.58
CA GLY A 112 7.48 7.11 23.60
C GLY A 112 7.64 5.81 22.80
N ALA A 113 6.57 5.23 22.27
CA ALA A 113 6.67 3.98 21.50
C ALA A 113 7.51 4.13 20.22
N GLU A 114 7.55 5.33 19.64
CA GLU A 114 8.34 5.62 18.43
C GLU A 114 9.84 5.80 18.69
N ASP A 115 10.25 6.00 19.97
CA ASP A 115 11.63 6.34 20.33
C ASP A 115 12.55 5.12 20.47
N SER A 116 12.00 3.90 20.46
CA SER A 116 12.76 2.66 20.65
C SER A 116 13.13 1.99 19.33
N GLN A 117 14.42 1.95 19.01
CA GLN A 117 14.94 1.15 17.88
C GLN A 117 14.72 -0.36 18.13
N GLN A 118 14.92 -0.79 19.39
CA GLN A 118 14.74 -2.18 19.77
C GLN A 118 13.30 -2.67 19.56
N ALA A 119 12.30 -1.84 19.87
CA ALA A 119 10.90 -2.21 19.61
C ALA A 119 10.61 -2.45 18.13
N GLY A 120 11.26 -1.73 17.21
CA GLY A 120 11.13 -1.98 15.77
C GLY A 120 11.72 -3.31 15.33
N GLU A 121 12.84 -3.72 15.91
CA GLU A 121 13.43 -5.05 15.73
C GLU A 121 12.55 -6.13 16.35
N ASP A 122 12.12 -5.96 17.61
CA ASP A 122 11.32 -6.94 18.35
C ASP A 122 10.01 -7.27 17.62
N ASP A 123 9.34 -6.27 17.04
CA ASP A 123 8.11 -6.48 16.27
C ASP A 123 8.36 -7.33 15.01
N LEU A 124 9.48 -7.16 14.33
CA LEU A 124 9.85 -7.98 13.17
C LEU A 124 10.29 -9.39 13.57
N VAL A 125 10.98 -9.54 14.70
CA VAL A 125 11.32 -10.85 15.31
C VAL A 125 10.04 -11.61 15.67
N ALA A 126 9.09 -10.95 16.34
CA ALA A 126 7.80 -11.53 16.71
C ALA A 126 6.96 -11.95 15.50
N LEU A 127 7.11 -11.24 14.37
CA LEU A 127 6.47 -11.58 13.10
C LEU A 127 7.17 -12.74 12.38
N ASN A 128 8.28 -13.25 12.92
CA ASN A 128 9.13 -14.26 12.28
C ASN A 128 9.52 -13.83 10.85
N LEU A 129 10.21 -12.68 10.75
CA LEU A 129 10.67 -12.10 9.49
C LEU A 129 11.48 -13.13 8.67
N GLN A 130 11.21 -13.21 7.37
CA GLN A 130 11.90 -14.09 6.43
C GLN A 130 12.70 -13.27 5.42
N GLU A 131 13.79 -13.82 4.90
CA GLU A 131 14.67 -13.16 3.92
C GLU A 131 13.92 -12.68 2.67
N GLN A 132 12.91 -13.42 2.22
CA GLN A 132 12.09 -13.08 1.05
C GLN A 132 11.03 -11.99 1.32
N ASP A 133 10.84 -11.54 2.57
CA ASP A 133 9.92 -10.45 2.88
C ASP A 133 10.43 -9.10 2.37
N LEU A 134 9.52 -8.20 2.04
CA LEU A 134 9.81 -6.79 1.80
C LEU A 134 9.38 -5.97 3.00
N VAL A 135 10.28 -5.17 3.57
CA VAL A 135 9.96 -4.27 4.69
C VAL A 135 9.96 -2.82 4.23
N VAL A 136 8.85 -2.13 4.45
CA VAL A 136 8.64 -0.72 4.09
C VAL A 136 8.53 0.11 5.36
N GLY A 137 9.54 0.90 5.65
CA GLY A 137 9.58 1.81 6.80
C GLY A 137 9.00 3.18 6.46
N LEU A 138 8.05 3.64 7.27
CA LEU A 138 7.28 4.86 7.05
C LEU A 138 7.54 5.87 8.18
N ALA A 139 8.13 7.02 7.86
CA ALA A 139 8.31 8.12 8.79
C ALA A 139 8.31 9.45 8.02
N ALA A 140 7.34 10.32 8.24
CA ALA A 140 7.26 11.61 7.56
C ALA A 140 8.53 12.46 7.79
N SER A 141 9.02 12.51 9.03
CA SER A 141 10.30 13.16 9.37
C SER A 141 11.52 12.40 8.87
N GLY A 142 11.39 11.10 8.61
CA GLY A 142 12.47 10.20 8.26
C GLY A 142 13.43 9.86 9.41
N ARG A 143 13.05 10.15 10.67
CA ARG A 143 13.94 10.04 11.84
C ARG A 143 13.44 9.10 12.93
N THR A 144 12.27 8.54 12.80
CA THR A 144 11.62 7.72 13.82
C THR A 144 12.50 6.52 14.22
N PRO A 145 13.00 6.44 15.47
CA PRO A 145 13.91 5.38 15.90
C PRO A 145 13.35 3.98 15.71
N TYR A 146 12.08 3.76 16.01
CA TYR A 146 11.38 2.50 15.75
C TYR A 146 11.56 2.01 14.30
N VAL A 147 11.40 2.91 13.31
CA VAL A 147 11.55 2.57 11.89
C VAL A 147 13.02 2.33 11.52
N ILE A 148 13.95 3.13 12.08
CA ILE A 148 15.39 2.94 11.87
C ILE A 148 15.82 1.54 12.34
N GLY A 149 15.41 1.15 13.55
CA GLY A 149 15.73 -0.17 14.13
C GLY A 149 15.19 -1.31 13.28
N GLY A 150 13.91 -1.24 12.90
CA GLY A 150 13.29 -2.26 12.07
C GLY A 150 13.92 -2.40 10.68
N LEU A 151 14.17 -1.28 9.97
CA LEU A 151 14.82 -1.33 8.65
C LEU A 151 16.24 -1.89 8.72
N ARG A 152 17.00 -1.52 9.77
CA ARG A 152 18.35 -2.05 9.99
C ARG A 152 18.32 -3.56 10.22
N TYR A 153 17.44 -4.02 11.09
CA TYR A 153 17.25 -5.46 11.36
C TYR A 153 16.82 -6.22 10.11
N ALA A 154 15.81 -5.71 9.38
CA ALA A 154 15.35 -6.33 8.14
C ALA A 154 16.47 -6.46 7.10
N ARG A 155 17.28 -5.42 6.92
CA ARG A 155 18.43 -5.45 6.02
C ARG A 155 19.49 -6.46 6.44
N GLN A 156 19.77 -6.57 7.75
CA GLN A 156 20.70 -7.59 8.29
C GLN A 156 20.18 -9.02 8.10
N SER A 157 18.85 -9.18 8.09
CA SER A 157 18.17 -10.45 7.82
C SER A 157 18.07 -10.79 6.33
N GLY A 158 18.66 -10.01 5.43
CA GLY A 158 18.66 -10.26 3.99
C GLY A 158 17.44 -9.70 3.22
N CYS A 159 16.49 -9.08 3.92
CA CYS A 159 15.28 -8.55 3.28
C CYS A 159 15.59 -7.33 2.40
N THR A 160 14.82 -7.17 1.33
CA THR A 160 14.76 -5.89 0.63
C THR A 160 14.00 -4.87 1.48
N THR A 161 14.56 -3.68 1.61
CA THR A 161 14.02 -2.61 2.45
C THR A 161 13.69 -1.37 1.64
N VAL A 162 12.56 -0.73 1.97
CA VAL A 162 12.08 0.52 1.38
C VAL A 162 11.87 1.53 2.48
N ALA A 163 12.32 2.76 2.29
CA ALA A 163 12.02 3.89 3.17
C ALA A 163 11.10 4.88 2.47
N VAL A 164 10.06 5.37 3.17
CA VAL A 164 9.19 6.44 2.71
C VAL A 164 9.24 7.60 3.70
N SER A 165 9.79 8.73 3.26
CA SER A 165 9.95 9.94 4.08
C SER A 165 9.64 11.18 3.27
N CYS A 166 9.16 12.26 3.93
CA CYS A 166 8.90 13.55 3.28
C CYS A 166 10.04 14.56 3.46
N ASN A 167 11.20 14.11 3.90
CA ASN A 167 12.41 14.90 4.02
C ASN A 167 13.57 14.29 3.23
N PRO A 168 14.37 15.09 2.50
CA PRO A 168 15.58 14.60 1.84
C PRO A 168 16.63 14.14 2.89
N ASP A 169 17.54 13.27 2.48
CA ASP A 169 18.66 12.78 3.30
C ASP A 169 18.26 12.25 4.70
N SER A 170 17.09 11.68 4.79
CA SER A 170 16.57 11.19 6.07
C SER A 170 17.32 9.95 6.58
N PRO A 171 17.49 9.78 7.90
CA PRO A 171 18.13 8.60 8.47
C PRO A 171 17.55 7.27 8.00
N ILE A 172 16.21 7.14 7.87
CA ILE A 172 15.60 5.89 7.37
C ILE A 172 15.98 5.59 5.91
N ALA A 173 16.21 6.64 5.09
CA ALA A 173 16.62 6.45 3.70
C ALA A 173 18.01 5.79 3.59
N ARG A 174 18.88 6.02 4.56
CA ARG A 174 20.24 5.42 4.60
C ARG A 174 20.22 3.96 5.02
N GLU A 175 19.18 3.54 5.74
CA GLU A 175 18.99 2.15 6.19
C GLU A 175 18.27 1.28 5.12
N ALA A 176 17.75 1.88 4.05
CA ALA A 176 16.96 1.19 3.04
C ALA A 176 17.69 0.97 1.71
N ASN A 177 17.33 -0.07 0.97
CA ASN A 177 17.77 -0.34 -0.40
C ASN A 177 17.13 0.62 -1.40
N ILE A 178 15.89 1.05 -1.12
CA ILE A 178 15.09 1.95 -1.96
C ILE A 178 14.57 3.07 -1.08
N ALA A 179 14.81 4.33 -1.46
CA ALA A 179 14.32 5.50 -0.74
C ALA A 179 13.32 6.27 -1.62
N ILE A 180 12.09 6.42 -1.13
CA ILE A 180 11.01 7.18 -1.77
C ILE A 180 10.80 8.44 -0.93
N LEU A 181 11.18 9.59 -1.48
CA LEU A 181 11.27 10.84 -0.73
C LEU A 181 10.38 11.94 -1.35
N PRO A 182 9.03 11.84 -1.25
CA PRO A 182 8.13 12.89 -1.72
C PRO A 182 8.23 14.12 -0.81
N VAL A 183 9.01 15.10 -1.20
CA VAL A 183 9.20 16.34 -0.43
C VAL A 183 8.03 17.28 -0.68
N VAL A 184 7.04 17.26 0.21
CA VAL A 184 5.77 18.02 0.09
C VAL A 184 5.88 19.46 0.61
N GLY A 185 7.07 19.87 1.07
CA GLY A 185 7.26 21.18 1.70
C GLY A 185 6.70 21.25 3.13
N PRO A 186 6.74 22.46 3.74
CA PRO A 186 6.16 22.68 5.07
C PRO A 186 4.66 22.41 5.07
N GLU A 187 4.15 21.87 6.18
CA GLU A 187 2.72 21.61 6.34
C GLU A 187 1.88 22.89 6.40
N ALA A 188 0.62 22.80 6.03
CA ALA A 188 -0.32 23.92 6.19
C ALA A 188 -0.45 24.35 7.65
N LEU A 189 -0.50 23.40 8.57
CA LEU A 189 -0.36 23.61 10.01
C LEU A 189 1.01 23.07 10.44
N THR A 190 1.92 23.93 10.81
CA THR A 190 3.33 23.59 11.10
C THR A 190 3.46 22.38 12.03
N GLY A 191 4.26 21.39 11.65
CA GLY A 191 4.51 20.16 12.40
C GLY A 191 3.40 19.10 12.31
N SER A 192 2.25 19.40 11.69
CA SER A 192 1.14 18.46 11.57
C SER A 192 1.29 17.55 10.34
N THR A 193 2.27 16.64 10.39
CA THR A 193 2.64 15.73 9.27
C THR A 193 1.58 14.70 8.90
N ARG A 194 0.45 14.67 9.61
CA ARG A 194 -0.74 13.89 9.19
C ARG A 194 -1.44 14.45 7.95
N LEU A 195 -1.12 15.71 7.54
CA LEU A 195 -1.73 16.41 6.41
C LEU A 195 -1.05 16.02 5.08
N LYS A 196 -0.24 16.90 4.48
CA LYS A 196 0.41 16.65 3.17
C LYS A 196 1.32 15.41 3.20
N SER A 197 2.15 15.30 4.22
CA SER A 197 3.07 14.15 4.36
C SER A 197 2.30 12.83 4.47
N GLY A 198 1.23 12.79 5.28
CA GLY A 198 0.35 11.62 5.38
C GLY A 198 -0.32 11.29 4.05
N THR A 199 -0.80 12.30 3.32
CA THR A 199 -1.41 12.12 1.99
C THR A 199 -0.39 11.56 1.00
N ALA A 200 0.83 12.07 0.97
CA ALA A 200 1.91 11.54 0.12
C ALA A 200 2.23 10.08 0.45
N GLN A 201 2.36 9.74 1.73
CA GLN A 201 2.59 8.36 2.18
C GLN A 201 1.46 7.43 1.74
N LYS A 202 0.19 7.83 1.93
CA LYS A 202 -0.96 7.06 1.47
C LYS A 202 -0.91 6.80 -0.04
N MET A 203 -0.58 7.80 -0.86
CA MET A 203 -0.46 7.65 -2.31
C MET A 203 0.63 6.64 -2.67
N VAL A 204 1.80 6.72 -2.04
CA VAL A 204 2.92 5.80 -2.27
C VAL A 204 2.55 4.37 -1.88
N LEU A 205 1.93 4.15 -0.71
CA LEU A 205 1.51 2.83 -0.25
C LEU A 205 0.50 2.19 -1.21
N ASN A 206 -0.52 2.94 -1.63
CA ASN A 206 -1.50 2.44 -2.59
C ASN A 206 -0.85 2.05 -3.94
N MET A 207 0.18 2.78 -4.40
CA MET A 207 0.92 2.43 -5.60
C MET A 207 1.73 1.14 -5.40
N ILE A 208 2.39 0.97 -4.25
CA ILE A 208 3.19 -0.22 -3.95
C ILE A 208 2.30 -1.46 -3.86
N SER A 209 1.26 -1.43 -3.04
CA SER A 209 0.38 -2.60 -2.84
C SER A 209 -0.39 -2.95 -4.11
N THR A 210 -1.06 -1.97 -4.72
CA THR A 210 -1.85 -2.20 -5.94
C THR A 210 -0.94 -2.61 -7.10
N GLY A 211 0.19 -1.94 -7.30
CA GLY A 211 1.15 -2.27 -8.35
C GLY A 211 1.74 -3.68 -8.18
N ALA A 212 2.09 -4.06 -6.95
CA ALA A 212 2.55 -5.41 -6.64
C ALA A 212 1.47 -6.46 -6.94
N MET A 213 0.21 -6.21 -6.54
CA MET A 213 -0.91 -7.12 -6.82
C MET A 213 -1.23 -7.24 -8.32
N VAL A 214 -1.10 -6.17 -9.10
CA VAL A 214 -1.18 -6.24 -10.58
C VAL A 214 -0.10 -7.17 -11.12
N LYS A 215 1.15 -7.01 -10.67
CA LYS A 215 2.30 -7.85 -11.06
C LYS A 215 2.27 -9.26 -10.45
N PHE A 216 1.42 -9.49 -9.46
CA PHE A 216 1.13 -10.79 -8.85
C PHE A 216 -0.08 -11.48 -9.48
N GLY A 217 -0.63 -10.92 -10.57
CA GLY A 217 -1.69 -11.52 -11.37
C GLY A 217 -3.11 -11.37 -10.78
N LYS A 218 -3.33 -10.42 -9.85
CA LYS A 218 -4.62 -10.20 -9.17
C LYS A 218 -5.61 -9.32 -9.94
N VAL A 219 -5.19 -8.80 -11.09
CA VAL A 219 -5.95 -7.82 -11.87
C VAL A 219 -6.01 -8.24 -13.34
N TYR A 220 -7.14 -7.98 -13.99
CA TYR A 220 -7.29 -8.10 -15.44
C TYR A 220 -7.80 -6.77 -16.00
N GLN A 221 -7.05 -6.16 -16.94
CA GLN A 221 -7.26 -4.77 -17.35
C GLN A 221 -7.23 -3.85 -16.12
N ASN A 222 -8.35 -3.22 -15.75
CA ASN A 222 -8.51 -2.43 -14.52
C ASN A 222 -9.52 -3.05 -13.53
N LEU A 223 -9.84 -4.35 -13.70
CA LEU A 223 -10.81 -5.08 -12.90
C LEU A 223 -10.13 -5.91 -11.79
N MET A 224 -10.66 -5.84 -10.57
CA MET A 224 -10.17 -6.58 -9.41
C MET A 224 -10.73 -8.01 -9.38
N VAL A 225 -10.30 -8.83 -10.35
CA VAL A 225 -10.90 -10.13 -10.68
C VAL A 225 -10.66 -11.26 -9.66
N ASP A 226 -9.89 -11.01 -8.60
CA ASP A 226 -9.63 -11.95 -7.51
C ASP A 226 -10.36 -11.59 -6.20
N MET A 227 -11.26 -10.61 -6.23
CA MET A 227 -12.07 -10.28 -5.06
C MET A 227 -12.94 -11.48 -4.61
N LYS A 228 -13.16 -11.61 -3.30
CA LYS A 228 -14.06 -12.62 -2.74
C LYS A 228 -15.50 -12.09 -2.67
N ALA A 229 -16.42 -12.78 -3.31
CA ALA A 229 -17.86 -12.44 -3.33
C ALA A 229 -18.56 -12.93 -2.05
N THR A 230 -18.28 -12.31 -0.90
CA THR A 230 -18.76 -12.75 0.43
C THR A 230 -20.10 -12.18 0.85
N ASN A 231 -20.69 -11.27 0.08
CA ASN A 231 -22.01 -10.69 0.35
C ASN A 231 -22.71 -10.30 -0.95
N VAL A 232 -24.02 -9.96 -0.87
CA VAL A 232 -24.87 -9.65 -2.03
C VAL A 232 -24.26 -8.55 -2.93
N LYS A 233 -23.71 -7.48 -2.34
CA LYS A 233 -23.07 -6.39 -3.09
C LYS A 233 -21.86 -6.88 -3.86
N LEU A 234 -21.05 -7.77 -3.28
CA LEU A 234 -19.85 -8.30 -3.90
C LEU A 234 -20.18 -9.36 -4.97
N VAL A 235 -21.26 -10.12 -4.80
CA VAL A 235 -21.80 -11.00 -5.85
C VAL A 235 -22.27 -10.20 -7.06
N ASP A 236 -23.02 -9.10 -6.86
CA ASP A 236 -23.41 -8.21 -7.94
C ASP A 236 -22.20 -7.59 -8.66
N ARG A 237 -21.18 -7.18 -7.90
CA ARG A 237 -19.92 -6.68 -8.46
C ARG A 237 -19.19 -7.75 -9.29
N ALA A 238 -19.10 -8.99 -8.81
CA ALA A 238 -18.51 -10.10 -9.55
C ALA A 238 -19.22 -10.31 -10.89
N CYS A 239 -20.55 -10.30 -10.89
CA CYS A 239 -21.35 -10.43 -12.11
C CYS A 239 -21.06 -9.29 -13.11
N ARG A 240 -21.04 -8.05 -12.65
CA ARG A 240 -20.70 -6.90 -13.51
C ARG A 240 -19.30 -7.01 -14.09
N MET A 241 -18.31 -7.46 -13.31
CA MET A 241 -16.95 -7.65 -13.83
C MET A 241 -16.87 -8.71 -14.93
N VAL A 242 -17.60 -9.82 -14.81
CA VAL A 242 -17.68 -10.82 -15.89
C VAL A 242 -18.30 -10.21 -17.15
N VAL A 243 -19.43 -9.50 -17.01
CA VAL A 243 -20.08 -8.78 -18.13
C VAL A 243 -19.14 -7.77 -18.79
N GLU A 244 -18.46 -6.91 -17.99
CA GLU A 244 -17.55 -5.88 -18.49
C GLU A 244 -16.31 -6.48 -19.19
N ALA A 245 -15.80 -7.59 -18.67
CA ALA A 245 -14.61 -8.24 -19.24
C ALA A 245 -14.89 -9.02 -20.54
N THR A 246 -16.13 -9.51 -20.73
CA THR A 246 -16.45 -10.48 -21.77
C THR A 246 -17.49 -10.02 -22.78
N GLY A 247 -18.36 -9.07 -22.38
CA GLY A 247 -19.48 -8.60 -23.20
C GLY A 247 -20.72 -9.51 -23.19
N ILE A 248 -20.72 -10.62 -22.43
CA ILE A 248 -21.87 -11.51 -22.32
C ILE A 248 -23.02 -10.90 -21.51
N GLY A 249 -24.22 -11.50 -21.60
CA GLY A 249 -25.37 -11.07 -20.84
C GLY A 249 -25.25 -11.37 -19.33
N ARG A 250 -26.01 -10.64 -18.50
CA ARG A 250 -26.00 -10.79 -17.06
C ARG A 250 -26.40 -12.21 -16.60
N GLU A 251 -27.45 -12.78 -17.20
CA GLU A 251 -27.93 -14.12 -16.85
C GLU A 251 -26.89 -15.21 -17.12
N GLU A 252 -26.17 -15.07 -18.22
CA GLU A 252 -25.06 -15.96 -18.57
C GLU A 252 -23.89 -15.80 -17.61
N ALA A 253 -23.51 -14.57 -17.27
CA ALA A 253 -22.49 -14.27 -16.28
C ALA A 253 -22.82 -14.86 -14.90
N GLU A 254 -24.05 -14.74 -14.44
CA GLU A 254 -24.53 -15.35 -13.18
C GLU A 254 -24.45 -16.89 -13.23
N THR A 255 -24.75 -17.48 -14.36
CA THR A 255 -24.66 -18.95 -14.56
C THR A 255 -23.21 -19.41 -14.47
N LEU A 256 -22.29 -18.74 -15.14
CA LEU A 256 -20.85 -19.06 -15.10
C LEU A 256 -20.26 -18.86 -13.69
N LEU A 257 -20.63 -17.79 -13.01
CA LEU A 257 -20.21 -17.55 -11.63
C LEU A 257 -20.67 -18.64 -10.66
N LYS A 258 -21.90 -19.14 -10.81
CA LYS A 258 -22.37 -20.29 -10.01
C LYS A 258 -21.56 -21.57 -10.26
N GLN A 259 -21.12 -21.79 -11.49
CA GLN A 259 -20.26 -22.95 -11.85
C GLN A 259 -18.84 -22.83 -11.32
N THR A 260 -18.39 -21.62 -11.01
CA THR A 260 -17.04 -21.33 -10.51
C THR A 260 -17.00 -20.95 -9.03
N ASP A 261 -18.06 -21.23 -8.26
CA ASP A 261 -18.16 -20.82 -6.84
C ASP A 261 -17.91 -19.33 -6.64
N PHE A 262 -18.41 -18.52 -7.56
CA PHE A 262 -18.23 -17.07 -7.65
C PHE A 262 -16.77 -16.59 -7.82
N GLU A 263 -15.89 -17.45 -8.31
CA GLU A 263 -14.55 -17.04 -8.76
C GLU A 263 -14.65 -16.35 -10.12
N VAL A 264 -14.25 -15.06 -10.17
CA VAL A 264 -14.44 -14.23 -11.37
C VAL A 264 -13.49 -14.62 -12.51
N LYS A 265 -12.20 -14.91 -12.23
CA LYS A 265 -11.23 -15.30 -13.26
C LYS A 265 -11.63 -16.55 -14.04
N PRO A 266 -11.98 -17.69 -13.38
CA PRO A 266 -12.43 -18.86 -14.14
C PRO A 266 -13.70 -18.55 -14.95
N ALA A 267 -14.65 -17.78 -14.39
CA ALA A 267 -15.89 -17.43 -15.12
C ALA A 267 -15.59 -16.60 -16.38
N ILE A 268 -14.67 -15.62 -16.31
CA ILE A 268 -14.23 -14.86 -17.50
C ILE A 268 -13.55 -15.79 -18.52
N LEU A 269 -12.67 -16.67 -18.06
CA LEU A 269 -11.97 -17.60 -18.96
C LEU A 269 -12.94 -18.55 -19.67
N MET A 270 -13.93 -19.11 -18.93
CA MET A 270 -15.00 -19.92 -19.50
C MET A 270 -15.78 -19.17 -20.58
N ALA A 271 -16.21 -17.94 -20.30
CA ALA A 271 -16.95 -17.11 -21.24
C ALA A 271 -16.21 -16.85 -22.54
N LEU A 272 -14.89 -16.61 -22.46
CA LEU A 272 -14.07 -16.23 -23.62
C LEU A 272 -13.51 -17.44 -24.39
N THR A 273 -13.44 -18.64 -23.79
CA THR A 273 -12.79 -19.81 -24.40
C THR A 273 -13.71 -21.00 -24.61
N GLY A 274 -14.86 -21.03 -23.95
CA GLY A 274 -15.78 -22.17 -23.94
C GLY A 274 -15.30 -23.37 -23.09
N LEU A 275 -14.23 -23.21 -22.30
CA LEU A 275 -13.78 -24.24 -21.36
C LEU A 275 -14.78 -24.45 -20.23
N ASP A 276 -14.80 -25.63 -19.63
CA ASP A 276 -15.52 -25.87 -18.37
C ASP A 276 -14.74 -25.30 -17.17
N ALA A 277 -15.37 -25.29 -16.00
CA ALA A 277 -14.78 -24.69 -14.80
C ALA A 277 -13.49 -25.37 -14.34
N ALA A 278 -13.37 -26.69 -14.52
CA ALA A 278 -12.17 -27.44 -14.14
C ALA A 278 -10.99 -27.10 -15.07
N ALA A 279 -11.20 -27.16 -16.38
CA ALA A 279 -10.21 -26.80 -17.37
C ALA A 279 -9.80 -25.33 -17.29
N ALA A 280 -10.75 -24.43 -16.97
CA ALA A 280 -10.44 -23.01 -16.76
C ALA A 280 -9.52 -22.78 -15.54
N ARG A 281 -9.78 -23.46 -14.41
CA ARG A 281 -8.91 -23.39 -13.23
C ARG A 281 -7.51 -23.99 -13.51
N GLU A 282 -7.44 -25.13 -14.19
CA GLU A 282 -6.16 -25.75 -14.57
C GLU A 282 -5.35 -24.81 -15.47
N LYS A 283 -5.98 -24.22 -16.49
CA LYS A 283 -5.33 -23.26 -17.38
C LYS A 283 -4.83 -22.02 -16.66
N LEU A 284 -5.62 -21.47 -15.73
CA LEU A 284 -5.18 -20.36 -14.88
C LEU A 284 -3.99 -20.75 -14.01
N ALA A 285 -4.00 -21.93 -13.40
CA ALA A 285 -2.89 -22.43 -12.59
C ALA A 285 -1.61 -22.60 -13.39
N ALA A 286 -1.69 -23.15 -14.61
CA ALA A 286 -0.56 -23.28 -15.54
C ALA A 286 0.07 -21.92 -15.89
N HIS A 287 -0.72 -20.85 -15.89
CA HIS A 287 -0.28 -19.46 -16.10
C HIS A 287 -0.15 -18.64 -14.82
N GLN A 288 0.09 -19.29 -13.67
CA GLN A 288 0.30 -18.63 -12.37
C GLN A 288 -0.81 -17.64 -11.97
N GLY A 289 -2.04 -17.89 -12.41
CA GLY A 289 -3.20 -17.04 -12.14
C GLY A 289 -3.30 -15.77 -13.00
N PHE A 290 -2.45 -15.60 -13.99
CA PHE A 290 -2.52 -14.47 -14.92
C PHE A 290 -3.58 -14.72 -16.02
N LEU A 291 -4.73 -14.07 -15.89
CA LEU A 291 -5.85 -14.28 -16.81
C LEU A 291 -5.49 -13.93 -18.27
N ARG A 292 -4.75 -12.83 -18.49
CA ARG A 292 -4.31 -12.45 -19.85
C ARG A 292 -3.44 -13.53 -20.50
N ALA A 293 -2.46 -14.04 -19.77
CA ALA A 293 -1.59 -15.11 -20.28
C ALA A 293 -2.38 -16.40 -20.57
N ALA A 294 -3.36 -16.72 -19.71
CA ALA A 294 -4.25 -17.87 -19.93
C ALA A 294 -5.18 -17.70 -21.13
N LEU A 295 -5.46 -16.49 -21.59
CA LEU A 295 -6.27 -16.21 -22.78
C LEU A 295 -5.45 -16.25 -24.09
N GLU A 296 -4.17 -15.84 -24.03
CA GLU A 296 -3.30 -15.69 -25.21
C GLU A 296 -2.61 -17.00 -25.62
N HIS A 297 -2.54 -17.98 -24.76
CA HIS A 297 -1.89 -19.29 -24.97
C HIS A 297 -2.86 -20.44 -24.73
#